data_3c905b103977078e0dd4ca3bcfc0b9a3
#
_entry.id   3c905b103977078e0dd4ca3bcfc0b9a3
#
_cell.length_a   1.000
_cell.length_b   1.000
_cell.length_c   1.000
_cell.angle_alpha   90.00
_cell.angle_beta   90.00
_cell.angle_gamma   90.00
#
_symmetry.space_group_name_H-M   'P 1'
#
loop_
_entity.id
_entity.type
_entity.pdbx_description
1 polymer ?
#
loop_
_entity_poly.entity_id
_entity_poly.type
_entity_poly.pdbx_seq_one_letter_code
_entity_poly.pdbx_strand_id
1 'polypeptide(L)'
;MTDLYPDPSWNFVFGQASTRDRVGVYSFARYDPRFYGQAPSADSRMLMLRRSLKVLAHETCHMFGIEHCVWFRCLMNGSNHLAESDARPLHLCPVDLRKLQWSIGFDVVERYRRLRDFHRQTGFEDEAQWLDKRLRFIAPNDRSSDKR
;
A
#
# COMPACT_ATOMS: atom_id res chain seq x y z
N MET A 1 7.33 -17.52 -9.76
CA MET A 1 6.67 -16.21 -9.92
C MET A 1 6.99 -15.69 -11.31
N THR A 2 6.02 -15.12 -12.00
CA THR A 2 6.14 -14.67 -13.41
C THR A 2 6.08 -13.16 -13.47
N ASP A 3 6.88 -12.56 -14.32
CA ASP A 3 6.85 -11.13 -14.60
C ASP A 3 5.61 -10.74 -15.43
N LEU A 4 5.22 -9.46 -15.40
CA LEU A 4 4.07 -8.95 -16.14
C LEU A 4 4.53 -8.00 -17.25
N TYR A 5 4.10 -8.32 -18.48
CA TYR A 5 4.32 -7.52 -19.69
C TYR A 5 2.96 -7.27 -20.36
N PRO A 6 2.25 -6.19 -19.99
CA PRO A 6 0.93 -5.92 -20.55
C PRO A 6 0.97 -5.54 -22.02
N ASP A 7 2.11 -5.04 -22.50
CA ASP A 7 2.37 -4.68 -23.89
C ASP A 7 3.79 -5.11 -24.26
N PRO A 8 4.03 -5.69 -25.48
CA PRO A 8 5.36 -6.09 -25.91
C PRO A 8 6.40 -4.96 -25.97
N SER A 9 5.95 -3.72 -26.06
CA SER A 9 6.82 -2.53 -26.06
C SER A 9 7.21 -2.06 -24.66
N TRP A 10 6.58 -2.56 -23.60
CA TRP A 10 6.86 -2.19 -22.22
C TRP A 10 7.92 -3.13 -21.61
N ASN A 11 8.74 -2.56 -20.74
CA ASN A 11 9.74 -3.38 -20.06
C ASN A 11 9.09 -4.37 -19.07
N PHE A 12 8.25 -3.88 -18.17
CA PHE A 12 7.46 -4.67 -17.22
C PHE A 12 6.56 -3.72 -16.39
N VAL A 13 5.61 -4.30 -15.68
CA VAL A 13 4.84 -3.61 -14.63
C VAL A 13 4.78 -4.46 -13.35
N PHE A 14 4.70 -3.82 -12.19
CA PHE A 14 4.47 -4.49 -10.90
C PHE A 14 3.01 -4.91 -10.72
N GLY A 15 2.09 -4.14 -11.28
CA GLY A 15 0.67 -4.41 -11.28
C GLY A 15 -0.03 -3.58 -12.34
N GLN A 16 -1.25 -3.98 -12.65
CA GLN A 16 -2.16 -3.25 -13.52
C GLN A 16 -3.58 -3.49 -13.06
N ALA A 17 -4.38 -2.44 -13.01
CA ALA A 17 -5.79 -2.52 -12.67
C ALA A 17 -6.67 -1.89 -13.76
N SER A 18 -7.84 -2.49 -13.97
CA SER A 18 -8.92 -1.89 -14.76
C SER A 18 -9.90 -1.21 -13.82
N THR A 19 -10.04 0.10 -13.96
CA THR A 19 -11.05 0.87 -13.22
C THR A 19 -12.46 0.53 -13.67
N ARG A 20 -12.62 0.20 -14.96
CA ARG A 20 -13.91 -0.15 -15.57
C ARG A 20 -14.41 -1.52 -15.11
N ASP A 21 -13.54 -2.53 -15.18
CA ASP A 21 -13.91 -3.92 -14.92
C ASP A 21 -13.68 -4.32 -13.46
N ARG A 22 -13.03 -3.46 -12.67
CA ARG A 22 -12.68 -3.66 -11.26
C ARG A 22 -11.90 -4.94 -11.01
N VAL A 23 -10.96 -5.22 -11.90
CA VAL A 23 -10.03 -6.34 -11.79
C VAL A 23 -8.60 -5.85 -11.79
N GLY A 24 -7.71 -6.59 -11.17
CA GLY A 24 -6.28 -6.26 -11.12
C GLY A 24 -5.43 -7.52 -11.22
N VAL A 25 -4.24 -7.36 -11.77
CA VAL A 25 -3.20 -8.39 -11.84
C VAL A 25 -1.91 -7.82 -11.24
N TYR A 26 -1.17 -8.65 -10.51
CA TYR A 26 0.00 -8.23 -9.77
C TYR A 26 1.14 -9.24 -9.94
N SER A 27 2.38 -8.77 -10.05
CA SER A 27 3.56 -9.62 -9.96
C SER A 27 4.46 -9.18 -8.81
N PHE A 28 4.82 -10.13 -7.97
CA PHE A 28 5.79 -9.94 -6.89
C PHE A 28 7.17 -10.51 -7.24
N ALA A 29 7.34 -11.01 -8.48
CA ALA A 29 8.56 -11.68 -8.91
C ALA A 29 9.81 -10.82 -8.70
N ARG A 30 9.76 -9.56 -9.12
CA ARG A 30 10.87 -8.60 -9.01
C ARG A 30 11.13 -8.09 -7.59
N TYR A 31 10.33 -8.47 -6.62
CA TYR A 31 10.57 -8.15 -5.20
C TYR A 31 11.40 -9.22 -4.51
N ASP A 32 11.52 -10.40 -5.12
CA ASP A 32 12.32 -11.50 -4.61
C ASP A 32 13.78 -11.37 -5.11
N PRO A 33 14.79 -11.29 -4.23
CA PRO A 33 16.19 -11.26 -4.63
C PRO A 33 16.59 -12.44 -5.54
N ARG A 34 15.94 -13.59 -5.39
CA ARG A 34 16.19 -14.79 -6.23
C ARG A 34 15.84 -14.57 -7.70
N PHE A 35 14.95 -13.61 -8.01
CA PHE A 35 14.65 -13.22 -9.39
C PHE A 35 15.90 -12.69 -10.11
N TYR A 36 16.82 -12.08 -9.36
CA TYR A 36 18.09 -11.54 -9.86
C TYR A 36 19.28 -12.47 -9.56
N GLY A 37 19.03 -13.73 -9.20
CA GLY A 37 20.08 -14.68 -8.85
C GLY A 37 20.79 -14.41 -7.51
N GLN A 38 20.20 -13.57 -6.64
CA GLN A 38 20.76 -13.20 -5.35
C GLN A 38 20.19 -14.09 -4.23
N ALA A 39 21.03 -14.39 -3.23
CA ALA A 39 20.57 -15.07 -2.04
C ALA A 39 19.67 -14.14 -1.19
N PRO A 40 18.53 -14.62 -0.66
CA PRO A 40 17.70 -13.82 0.23
C PRO A 40 18.42 -13.54 1.55
N SER A 41 18.35 -12.30 2.04
CA SER A 41 18.80 -11.91 3.38
C SER A 41 17.67 -12.09 4.41
N ALA A 42 17.98 -11.94 5.70
CA ALA A 42 16.98 -11.96 6.77
C ALA A 42 15.85 -10.93 6.54
N ASP A 43 16.20 -9.75 6.02
CA ASP A 43 15.25 -8.66 5.77
C ASP A 43 14.48 -8.80 4.45
N SER A 44 14.92 -9.68 3.54
CA SER A 44 14.32 -9.82 2.21
C SER A 44 12.84 -10.17 2.25
N ARG A 45 12.43 -11.01 3.22
CA ARG A 45 11.02 -11.40 3.37
C ARG A 45 10.14 -10.22 3.76
N MET A 46 10.58 -9.41 4.72
CA MET A 46 9.83 -8.22 5.16
C MET A 46 9.79 -7.15 4.08
N LEU A 47 10.88 -6.93 3.37
CA LEU A 47 10.94 -6.00 2.25
C LEU A 47 10.01 -6.44 1.11
N MET A 48 10.04 -7.73 0.76
CA MET A 48 9.15 -8.30 -0.25
C MET A 48 7.68 -8.14 0.15
N LEU A 49 7.33 -8.44 1.40
CA LEU A 49 5.97 -8.26 1.91
C LEU A 49 5.54 -6.79 1.84
N ARG A 50 6.37 -5.86 2.29
CA ARG A 50 6.09 -4.41 2.24
C ARG A 50 5.83 -3.93 0.81
N ARG A 51 6.67 -4.32 -0.15
CA ARG A 51 6.52 -3.98 -1.57
C ARG A 51 5.25 -4.59 -2.17
N SER A 52 4.98 -5.84 -1.85
CA SER A 52 3.77 -6.54 -2.31
C SER A 52 2.49 -5.87 -1.80
N LEU A 53 2.45 -5.48 -0.52
CA LEU A 53 1.33 -4.74 0.06
C LEU A 53 1.15 -3.37 -0.58
N LYS A 54 2.25 -2.67 -0.93
CA LYS A 54 2.17 -1.38 -1.62
C LYS A 54 1.50 -1.50 -2.99
N VAL A 55 1.97 -2.41 -3.84
CA VAL A 55 1.38 -2.57 -5.17
C VAL A 55 -0.04 -3.11 -5.09
N LEU A 56 -0.31 -4.10 -4.25
CA LEU A 56 -1.66 -4.62 -4.06
C LEU A 56 -2.64 -3.53 -3.66
N ALA A 57 -2.31 -2.73 -2.64
CA ALA A 57 -3.17 -1.67 -2.16
C ALA A 57 -3.31 -0.52 -3.18
N HIS A 58 -2.25 -0.18 -3.92
CA HIS A 58 -2.24 0.83 -4.98
C HIS A 58 -3.21 0.44 -6.11
N GLU A 59 -3.03 -0.72 -6.70
CA GLU A 59 -3.87 -1.20 -7.79
C GLU A 59 -5.33 -1.45 -7.33
N THR A 60 -5.51 -1.92 -6.07
CA THR A 60 -6.85 -2.03 -5.49
C THR A 60 -7.55 -0.67 -5.43
N CYS A 61 -6.85 0.39 -5.06
CA CYS A 61 -7.43 1.74 -5.08
C CYS A 61 -7.83 2.18 -6.49
N HIS A 62 -7.05 1.84 -7.53
CA HIS A 62 -7.44 2.09 -8.91
C HIS A 62 -8.77 1.40 -9.28
N MET A 63 -9.02 0.19 -8.80
CA MET A 63 -10.30 -0.50 -9.02
C MET A 63 -11.51 0.24 -8.42
N PHE A 64 -11.27 1.14 -7.46
CA PHE A 64 -12.28 2.02 -6.87
C PHE A 64 -12.26 3.45 -7.44
N GLY A 65 -11.60 3.67 -8.58
CA GLY A 65 -11.58 4.94 -9.30
C GLY A 65 -10.62 5.99 -8.73
N ILE A 66 -9.64 5.60 -7.93
CA ILE A 66 -8.61 6.53 -7.43
C ILE A 66 -7.46 6.57 -8.43
N GLU A 67 -7.21 7.74 -8.99
CA GLU A 67 -6.09 7.98 -9.90
C GLU A 67 -4.78 8.26 -9.16
N HIS A 68 -3.67 8.38 -9.92
CA HIS A 68 -2.38 8.72 -9.34
C HIS A 68 -2.41 10.09 -8.63
N CYS A 69 -1.88 10.11 -7.42
CA CYS A 69 -1.71 11.34 -6.65
C CYS A 69 -0.39 12.03 -7.03
N VAL A 70 -0.48 13.31 -7.41
CA VAL A 70 0.70 14.13 -7.77
C VAL A 70 0.99 15.25 -6.76
N TRP A 71 0.11 15.44 -5.77
CA TRP A 71 0.18 16.60 -4.86
C TRP A 71 0.74 16.28 -3.48
N PHE A 72 0.64 15.03 -3.04
CA PHE A 72 1.02 14.60 -1.69
C PHE A 72 1.89 13.36 -1.73
N ARG A 73 2.66 13.13 -0.66
CA ARG A 73 3.21 11.80 -0.41
C ARG A 73 2.06 10.85 -0.08
N CYS A 74 1.83 9.91 -0.96
CA CYS A 74 0.65 9.06 -0.95
C CYS A 74 0.98 7.67 -1.48
N LEU A 75 0.24 6.67 -1.02
CA LEU A 75 0.26 5.33 -1.62
C LEU A 75 -0.01 5.39 -3.13
N MET A 76 -0.85 6.35 -3.57
CA MET A 76 -1.24 6.51 -4.97
C MET A 76 -0.25 7.29 -5.83
N ASN A 77 0.95 7.64 -5.34
CA ASN A 77 1.96 8.19 -6.24
C ASN A 77 2.35 7.15 -7.31
N GLY A 78 2.44 7.58 -8.57
CA GLY A 78 3.00 6.76 -9.64
C GLY A 78 4.50 6.48 -9.38
N SER A 79 5.02 5.41 -9.97
CA SER A 79 6.44 5.09 -9.90
C SER A 79 6.91 4.43 -11.19
N ASN A 80 8.04 4.90 -11.71
CA ASN A 80 8.66 4.38 -12.93
C ASN A 80 9.71 3.28 -12.62
N HIS A 81 10.18 3.22 -11.38
CA HIS A 81 11.16 2.25 -10.94
C HIS A 81 11.02 1.93 -9.44
N LEU A 82 11.69 0.86 -9.01
CA LEU A 82 11.56 0.31 -7.66
C LEU A 82 11.90 1.29 -6.54
N ALA A 83 12.92 2.15 -6.73
CA ALA A 83 13.31 3.13 -5.71
C ALA A 83 12.20 4.16 -5.45
N GLU A 84 11.50 4.64 -6.49
CA GLU A 84 10.32 5.51 -6.34
C GLU A 84 9.18 4.78 -5.62
N SER A 85 8.93 3.52 -5.98
CA SER A 85 7.96 2.69 -5.29
C SER A 85 8.30 2.49 -3.81
N ASP A 86 9.57 2.30 -3.47
CA ASP A 86 10.02 2.17 -2.08
C ASP A 86 9.86 3.47 -1.28
N ALA A 87 10.07 4.62 -1.90
CA ALA A 87 9.97 5.94 -1.26
C ALA A 87 8.53 6.35 -0.91
N ARG A 88 7.52 5.82 -1.58
CA ARG A 88 6.12 6.14 -1.26
C ARG A 88 5.66 5.45 0.02
N PRO A 89 4.73 6.05 0.80
CA PRO A 89 4.20 5.45 2.02
C PRO A 89 3.20 4.32 1.72
N LEU A 90 2.86 3.52 2.74
CA LEU A 90 1.77 2.53 2.69
C LEU A 90 0.38 3.15 2.96
N HIS A 91 0.29 4.44 3.24
CA HIS A 91 -0.95 5.11 3.55
C HIS A 91 -1.38 6.08 2.44
N LEU A 92 -2.68 6.31 2.34
CA LEU A 92 -3.27 7.30 1.47
C LEU A 92 -3.11 8.71 2.06
N CYS A 93 -2.98 9.72 1.21
CA CYS A 93 -3.14 11.10 1.62
C CYS A 93 -4.61 11.39 2.03
N PRO A 94 -4.89 12.48 2.74
CA PRO A 94 -6.26 12.78 3.18
C PRO A 94 -7.27 12.90 2.03
N VAL A 95 -6.83 13.39 0.88
CA VAL A 95 -7.70 13.55 -0.31
C VAL A 95 -8.09 12.19 -0.87
N ASP A 96 -7.12 11.32 -1.13
CA ASP A 96 -7.40 10.00 -1.71
C ASP A 96 -8.08 9.06 -0.70
N LEU A 97 -7.78 9.21 0.60
CA LEU A 97 -8.53 8.54 1.65
C LEU A 97 -10.02 8.94 1.62
N ARG A 98 -10.32 10.23 1.44
CA ARG A 98 -11.70 10.71 1.34
C ARG A 98 -12.41 10.21 0.09
N LYS A 99 -11.73 10.20 -1.06
CA LYS A 99 -12.27 9.62 -2.30
C LYS A 99 -12.60 8.14 -2.12
N LEU A 100 -11.66 7.36 -1.54
CA LEU A 100 -11.87 5.94 -1.29
C LEU A 100 -13.01 5.71 -0.30
N GLN A 101 -13.09 6.50 0.76
CA GLN A 101 -14.20 6.47 1.72
C GLN A 101 -15.55 6.72 1.04
N TRP A 102 -15.61 7.71 0.15
CA TRP A 102 -16.81 8.00 -0.62
C TRP A 102 -17.22 6.82 -1.51
N SER A 103 -16.25 6.17 -2.14
CA SER A 103 -16.50 5.04 -3.06
C SER A 103 -16.98 3.77 -2.34
N ILE A 104 -16.47 3.49 -1.12
CA ILE A 104 -16.69 2.21 -0.42
C ILE A 104 -17.59 2.36 0.81
N GLY A 105 -17.60 3.52 1.46
CA GLY A 105 -18.47 3.79 2.61
C GLY A 105 -17.95 3.27 3.96
N PHE A 106 -16.62 3.16 4.16
CA PHE A 106 -16.03 2.69 5.42
C PHE A 106 -15.90 3.79 6.48
N ASP A 107 -15.86 3.39 7.77
CA ASP A 107 -15.46 4.26 8.86
C ASP A 107 -13.94 4.44 8.88
N VAL A 108 -13.46 5.69 8.87
CA VAL A 108 -12.02 6.01 8.80
C VAL A 108 -11.29 5.61 10.07
N VAL A 109 -11.91 5.83 11.24
CA VAL A 109 -11.29 5.54 12.54
C VAL A 109 -11.13 4.02 12.70
N GLU A 110 -12.19 3.28 12.40
CA GLU A 110 -12.18 1.81 12.46
C GLU A 110 -11.18 1.22 11.45
N ARG A 111 -11.13 1.75 10.23
CA ARG A 111 -10.13 1.34 9.24
C ARG A 111 -8.70 1.55 9.75
N TYR A 112 -8.44 2.70 10.38
CA TYR A 112 -7.11 3.00 10.92
C TYR A 112 -6.75 2.11 12.10
N ARG A 113 -7.69 1.75 12.98
CA ARG A 113 -7.47 0.79 14.05
C ARG A 113 -7.07 -0.59 13.48
N ARG A 114 -7.85 -1.11 12.53
CA ARG A 114 -7.56 -2.42 11.90
C ARG A 114 -6.22 -2.43 11.17
N LEU A 115 -5.88 -1.36 10.45
CA LEU A 115 -4.59 -1.26 9.78
C LEU A 115 -3.43 -1.19 10.78
N ARG A 116 -3.57 -0.42 11.87
CA ARG A 116 -2.57 -0.37 12.95
C ARG A 116 -2.31 -1.76 13.52
N ASP A 117 -3.38 -2.47 13.85
CA ASP A 117 -3.26 -3.80 14.46
C ASP A 117 -2.64 -4.80 13.47
N PHE A 118 -3.02 -4.74 12.21
CA PHE A 118 -2.38 -5.50 11.13
C PHE A 118 -0.88 -5.19 11.01
N HIS A 119 -0.50 -3.92 11.01
CA HIS A 119 0.91 -3.52 10.90
C HIS A 119 1.72 -3.97 12.11
N ARG A 120 1.18 -3.91 13.31
CA ARG A 120 1.83 -4.48 14.52
C ARG A 120 2.03 -5.99 14.39
N GLN A 121 1.01 -6.72 13.96
CA GLN A 121 1.09 -8.19 13.79
C GLN A 121 2.10 -8.59 12.71
N THR A 122 2.29 -7.76 11.70
CA THR A 122 3.23 -8.01 10.59
C THR A 122 4.62 -7.41 10.80
N GLY A 123 4.87 -6.71 11.93
CA GLY A 123 6.16 -6.12 12.24
C GLY A 123 6.47 -4.79 11.51
N PHE A 124 5.45 -4.13 10.95
CA PHE A 124 5.60 -2.80 10.33
C PHE A 124 5.36 -1.69 11.37
N GLU A 125 6.25 -1.60 12.34
CA GLU A 125 6.11 -0.69 13.49
C GLU A 125 6.07 0.79 13.10
N ASP A 126 6.82 1.19 12.09
CA ASP A 126 6.82 2.56 11.54
C ASP A 126 5.43 2.97 11.04
N GLU A 127 4.74 2.09 10.33
CA GLU A 127 3.39 2.30 9.83
C GLU A 127 2.36 2.28 10.98
N ALA A 128 2.52 1.37 11.93
CA ALA A 128 1.66 1.31 13.10
C ALA A 128 1.76 2.60 13.95
N GLN A 129 2.97 3.12 14.17
CA GLN A 129 3.20 4.37 14.88
C GLN A 129 2.62 5.59 14.14
N TRP A 130 2.70 5.61 12.80
CA TRP A 130 2.05 6.65 12.01
C TRP A 130 0.53 6.63 12.22
N LEU A 131 -0.08 5.45 12.19
CA LEU A 131 -1.52 5.27 12.42
C LEU A 131 -1.93 5.66 13.86
N ASP A 132 -1.12 5.35 14.87
CA ASP A 132 -1.35 5.81 16.25
C ASP A 132 -1.36 7.33 16.36
N LYS A 133 -0.42 8.01 15.67
CA LYS A 133 -0.40 9.47 15.63
C LYS A 133 -1.66 10.05 14.97
N ARG A 134 -2.11 9.42 13.86
CA ARG A 134 -3.33 9.84 13.16
C ARG A 134 -4.58 9.60 13.99
N LEU A 135 -4.71 8.45 14.62
CA LEU A 135 -5.85 8.13 15.51
C LEU A 135 -5.95 9.11 16.67
N ARG A 136 -4.84 9.48 17.32
CA ARG A 136 -4.82 10.52 18.37
C ARG A 136 -5.31 11.87 17.88
N PHE A 137 -5.10 12.20 16.61
CA PHE A 137 -5.52 13.46 16.02
C PHE A 137 -7.01 13.47 15.64
N ILE A 138 -7.52 12.37 15.03
CA ILE A 138 -8.89 12.31 14.49
C ILE A 138 -9.92 11.80 15.50
N ALA A 139 -9.49 11.06 16.54
CA ALA A 139 -10.34 10.53 17.61
C ALA A 139 -9.71 10.77 19.00
N PRO A 140 -9.56 12.03 19.43
CA PRO A 140 -8.83 12.37 20.67
C PRO A 140 -9.46 11.79 21.94
N ASN A 141 -10.76 11.49 21.93
CA ASN A 141 -11.53 10.99 23.09
C ASN A 141 -11.43 9.47 23.29
N ASP A 142 -10.75 8.76 22.41
CA ASP A 142 -10.64 7.29 22.45
C ASP A 142 -9.54 6.77 23.42
N ARG A 143 -9.04 7.63 24.30
CA ARG A 143 -7.98 7.30 25.27
C ARG A 143 -8.41 6.35 26.40
N SER A 144 -9.69 5.91 26.42
CA SER A 144 -10.23 5.14 27.53
C SER A 144 -10.10 3.63 27.42
N SER A 145 -9.68 3.07 26.27
CA SER A 145 -9.63 1.61 26.08
C SER A 145 -8.23 0.95 26.19
N ASP A 146 -7.16 1.73 26.36
CA ASP A 146 -5.79 1.22 26.40
C ASP A 146 -5.24 1.01 27.84
N LYS A 147 -6.14 1.05 28.83
CA LYS A 147 -5.82 0.71 30.23
C LYS A 147 -6.60 -0.52 30.69
N ARG A 148 -6.21 -1.69 30.18
CA ARG A 148 -6.41 -2.97 30.89
C ARG A 148 -5.34 -3.95 30.53
#